data_7ddd2ce4d907b799a805f6aa93d823f7
#
_entry.id   7ddd2ce4d907b799a805f6aa93d823f7
#
_cell.length_a   1.000
_cell.length_b   1.000
_cell.length_c   1.000
_cell.angle_alpha   90.00
_cell.angle_beta   90.00
_cell.angle_gamma   90.00
#
_symmetry.space_group_name_H-M   'P 1'
#
loop_
_entity.id
_entity.type
_entity.pdbx_description
1 polymer ?
#
loop_
_entity_poly.entity_id
_entity_poly.type
_entity_poly.pdbx_seq_one_letter_code
_entity_poly.pdbx_strand_id
1 'polypeptide(L)'
;MASENPKRLLEYLAEGLVDDPEAVAVEQFEEDDGTIVLELCVGADDYGRVIGRGGRTAHALRTVVKAAAASEDCHVLVDIVD
;
A
#
# COMPACT_ATOMS: atom_id res chain seq x y z
N MET A 1 -6.06 15.31 -8.19
CA MET A 1 -5.55 15.00 -8.04
C MET A 1 -5.13 14.15 -8.36
N ALA A 2 -4.78 13.95 -8.65
CA ALA A 2 -4.42 13.24 -9.14
C ALA A 2 -4.25 12.16 -8.83
N SER A 3 -4.36 11.55 -9.02
CA SER A 3 -4.31 10.63 -8.87
C SER A 3 -3.73 10.03 -8.93
N GLU A 4 -3.44 9.85 -8.78
CA GLU A 4 -2.95 9.42 -8.66
C GLU A 4 -2.52 8.27 -8.76
N ASN A 5 -1.67 8.01 -8.65
CA ASN A 5 -0.85 6.82 -8.78
C ASN A 5 -1.02 6.00 -7.51
N PRO A 6 -1.45 4.74 -7.64
CA PRO A 6 -1.71 3.92 -6.45
C PRO A 6 -0.50 3.78 -5.52
N LYS A 7 0.70 3.78 -6.07
CA LYS A 7 1.90 3.71 -5.25
C LYS A 7 2.01 4.92 -4.32
N ARG A 8 1.78 6.12 -4.87
CA ARG A 8 1.85 7.34 -4.08
C ARG A 8 0.76 7.36 -3.02
N LEU A 9 -0.42 6.89 -3.37
CA LEU A 9 -1.51 6.82 -2.41
C LEU A 9 -1.14 5.88 -1.26
N LEU A 10 -0.60 4.72 -1.56
CA LEU A 10 -0.20 3.77 -0.53
C LEU A 10 0.89 4.36 0.37
N GLU A 11 1.89 5.03 -0.22
CA GLU A 11 2.93 5.70 0.55
C GLU A 11 2.33 6.72 1.51
N TYR A 12 1.43 7.53 1.00
CA TYR A 12 0.81 8.59 1.79
C TYR A 12 0.03 8.00 2.96
N LEU A 13 -0.77 6.97 2.70
CA LEU A 13 -1.57 6.36 3.75
C LEU A 13 -0.69 5.70 4.80
N ALA A 14 0.34 5.00 4.38
CA ALA A 14 1.24 4.33 5.32
C ALA A 14 1.98 5.34 6.18
N GLU A 15 2.45 6.44 5.58
CA GLU A 15 3.16 7.46 6.33
C GLU A 15 2.30 8.07 7.42
N GLY A 16 0.98 8.14 7.18
CA GLY A 16 0.07 8.67 8.17
C GLY A 16 -0.22 7.71 9.32
N LEU A 17 0.12 6.44 9.17
CA LEU A 17 -0.19 5.42 10.16
C LEU A 17 0.97 5.06 11.07
N VAL A 18 2.19 5.33 10.65
CA VAL A 18 3.38 4.83 11.34
C VAL A 18 4.04 5.91 12.19
N ASP A 19 4.85 5.46 13.13
CA ASP A 19 5.64 6.38 13.94
C ASP A 19 6.91 6.82 13.22
N ASP A 20 7.39 6.01 12.28
CA ASP A 20 8.62 6.31 11.55
C ASP A 20 8.33 6.40 10.06
N PRO A 21 7.80 7.54 9.60
CA PRO A 21 7.43 7.66 8.19
C PRO A 21 8.62 7.59 7.23
N GLU A 22 9.82 7.88 7.71
CA GLU A 22 10.99 7.81 6.84
C GLU A 22 11.37 6.38 6.49
N ALA A 23 10.89 5.40 7.26
CA ALA A 23 11.13 4.01 6.98
C ALA A 23 10.13 3.42 5.98
N VAL A 24 9.11 4.18 5.61
CA VAL A 24 8.11 3.70 4.64
C VAL A 24 8.73 3.66 3.26
N ALA A 25 8.59 2.52 2.60
CA ALA A 25 9.04 2.36 1.21
C ALA A 25 8.04 1.49 0.49
N VAL A 26 7.71 1.87 -0.74
CA VAL A 26 6.84 1.07 -1.58
C VAL A 26 7.59 0.78 -2.87
N GLU A 27 7.68 -0.51 -3.22
CA GLU A 27 8.26 -0.92 -4.49
C GLU A 27 7.16 -1.40 -5.39
N GLN A 28 7.29 -1.13 -6.66
CA GLN A 28 6.28 -1.46 -7.63
C GLN A 28 6.86 -2.40 -8.66
N PHE A 29 6.12 -3.48 -8.91
CA PHE A 29 6.47 -4.48 -9.91
C PHE A 29 5.29 -4.67 -10.84
N GLU A 30 5.56 -5.00 -12.07
CA GLU A 30 4.50 -5.31 -13.03
C GLU A 30 4.63 -6.75 -13.45
N GLU A 31 3.52 -7.50 -13.36
CA GLU A 31 3.50 -8.89 -13.78
C GLU A 31 3.17 -8.98 -15.27
N ASP A 32 3.38 -10.18 -15.84
CA ASP A 32 3.23 -10.39 -17.27
C ASP A 32 1.83 -10.07 -17.77
N ASP A 33 0.83 -10.25 -16.92
CA ASP A 33 -0.57 -9.97 -17.29
C ASP A 33 -0.97 -8.52 -17.08
N GLY A 34 0.00 -7.66 -16.70
CA GLY A 34 -0.26 -6.25 -16.47
C GLY A 34 -0.65 -5.89 -15.05
N THR A 35 -0.78 -6.88 -14.16
CA THR A 35 -1.08 -6.61 -12.76
C THR A 35 0.08 -5.89 -12.12
N ILE A 36 -0.23 -4.84 -11.35
CA ILE A 36 0.78 -4.09 -10.60
C ILE A 36 0.82 -4.64 -9.18
N VAL A 37 2.01 -4.98 -8.72
CA VAL A 37 2.21 -5.42 -7.34
C VAL A 37 2.93 -4.30 -6.59
N LEU A 38 2.34 -3.87 -5.49
CA LEU A 38 2.95 -2.86 -4.62
C LEU A 38 3.38 -3.55 -3.33
N GLU A 39 4.68 -3.51 -3.04
CA GLU A 39 5.21 -4.05 -1.79
C GLU A 39 5.47 -2.90 -0.84
N LEU A 40 4.79 -2.93 0.28
CA LEU A 40 4.93 -1.90 1.31
C LEU A 40 5.85 -2.42 2.40
N CYS A 41 6.90 -1.65 2.68
CA CYS A 41 7.81 -1.91 3.81
C CYS A 41 7.68 -0.76 4.79
N VAL A 42 7.72 -1.08 6.06
CA VAL A 42 7.71 -0.08 7.14
C VAL A 42 8.74 -0.49 8.17
N GLY A 43 9.01 0.39 9.13
CA GLY A 43 9.90 0.07 10.23
C GLY A 43 9.40 -1.13 11.00
N ALA A 44 10.32 -1.91 11.57
CA ALA A 44 9.96 -3.16 12.23
C ALA A 44 8.94 -2.94 13.34
N ASP A 45 9.07 -1.82 14.07
CA ASP A 45 8.16 -1.54 15.18
C ASP A 45 6.78 -1.09 14.70
N ASP A 46 6.64 -0.74 13.42
CA ASP A 46 5.38 -0.28 12.87
C ASP A 46 4.62 -1.36 12.11
N TYR A 47 5.24 -2.50 11.88
CA TYR A 47 4.61 -3.55 11.07
C TYR A 47 3.24 -3.95 11.65
N GLY A 48 3.20 -4.21 12.95
CA GLY A 48 1.95 -4.60 13.59
C GLY A 48 0.88 -3.53 13.50
N ARG A 49 1.30 -2.27 13.55
CA ARG A 49 0.38 -1.14 13.44
C ARG A 49 -0.27 -1.08 12.06
N VAL A 50 0.52 -1.37 11.03
CA VAL A 50 0.02 -1.32 9.65
C VAL A 50 -0.88 -2.52 9.35
N ILE A 51 -0.58 -3.67 9.95
CA ILE A 51 -1.46 -4.83 9.82
C ILE A 51 -2.76 -4.60 10.58
N GLY A 52 -2.63 -4.12 11.82
CA GLY A 52 -3.79 -3.85 12.67
C GLY A 52 -4.36 -5.12 13.27
N ARG A 53 -5.28 -4.94 14.20
CA ARG A 53 -5.89 -6.05 14.91
C ARG A 53 -6.72 -6.88 13.93
N GLY A 54 -6.42 -8.17 13.85
CA GLY A 54 -7.13 -9.05 12.94
C GLY A 54 -6.93 -8.71 11.47
N GLY A 55 -5.90 -7.93 11.16
CA GLY A 55 -5.62 -7.56 9.78
C GLY A 55 -6.48 -6.44 9.24
N ARG A 56 -7.20 -5.73 10.12
CA ARG A 56 -8.19 -4.75 9.66
C ARG A 56 -7.57 -3.56 8.96
N THR A 57 -6.45 -3.06 9.47
CA THR A 57 -5.80 -1.91 8.85
C THR A 57 -5.26 -2.30 7.48
N ALA A 58 -4.61 -3.45 7.39
CA ALA A 58 -4.10 -3.94 6.11
C ALA A 58 -5.23 -4.12 5.10
N HIS A 59 -6.37 -4.66 5.56
CA HIS A 59 -7.51 -4.83 4.69
C HIS A 59 -8.01 -3.49 4.17
N ALA A 60 -8.10 -2.49 5.05
CA ALA A 60 -8.57 -1.17 4.66
C ALA A 60 -7.61 -0.53 3.65
N LEU A 61 -6.30 -0.67 3.88
CA LEU A 61 -5.32 -0.14 2.93
C LEU A 61 -5.50 -0.75 1.55
N ARG A 62 -5.64 -2.07 1.51
CA ARG A 62 -5.84 -2.77 0.24
C ARG A 62 -7.11 -2.31 -0.45
N THR A 63 -8.18 -2.14 0.31
CA THR A 63 -9.47 -1.74 -0.25
C THR A 63 -9.38 -0.35 -0.89
N VAL A 64 -8.78 0.60 -0.18
CA VAL A 64 -8.69 1.96 -0.68
C VAL A 64 -7.80 2.03 -1.93
N VAL A 65 -6.64 1.37 -1.88
CA VAL A 65 -5.71 1.42 -2.99
C VAL A 65 -6.29 0.73 -4.22
N LYS A 66 -6.95 -0.42 -4.03
CA LYS A 66 -7.57 -1.13 -5.15
C LYS A 66 -8.70 -0.31 -5.76
N ALA A 67 -9.48 0.38 -4.94
CA ALA A 67 -10.57 1.21 -5.46
C ALA A 67 -10.02 2.35 -6.32
N ALA A 68 -8.94 2.97 -5.87
CA ALA A 68 -8.32 4.04 -6.64
C ALA A 68 -7.76 3.51 -7.96
N ALA A 69 -7.15 2.34 -7.92
CA ALA A 69 -6.59 1.73 -9.12
C ALA A 69 -7.69 1.35 -10.11
N ALA A 70 -8.80 0.83 -9.61
CA ALA A 70 -9.90 0.42 -10.47
C ALA A 70 -10.49 1.59 -11.23
N SER A 71 -10.50 2.77 -10.63
CA SER A 71 -11.03 3.95 -11.30
C SER A 71 -10.17 4.37 -12.49
N GLU A 72 -8.94 3.84 -12.57
CA GLU A 72 -8.03 4.10 -13.69
C GLU A 72 -7.82 2.84 -14.53
N ASP A 73 -8.71 1.87 -14.38
CA ASP A 73 -8.67 0.64 -15.17
C ASP A 73 -7.38 -0.14 -14.91
N CYS A 74 -6.89 -0.11 -13.69
CA CYS A 74 -5.64 -0.72 -13.31
C CYS A 74 -5.89 -1.80 -12.26
N HIS A 75 -5.17 -2.92 -12.38
CA HIS A 75 -5.29 -4.03 -11.45
C HIS A 75 -4.08 -4.02 -10.51
N VAL A 76 -4.35 -3.90 -9.21
CA VAL A 76 -3.28 -3.73 -8.24
C VAL A 76 -3.42 -4.72 -7.09
N LEU A 77 -2.29 -5.31 -6.70
CA LEU A 77 -2.18 -6.11 -5.49
C LEU A 77 -1.28 -5.38 -4.51
N VAL A 78 -1.65 -5.39 -3.24
CA VAL A 78 -0.84 -4.77 -2.19
C VAL A 78 -0.31 -5.86 -1.28
N ASP A 79 1.00 -5.89 -1.12
CA ASP A 79 1.69 -6.85 -0.26
C ASP A 79 2.44 -6.07 0.81
N ILE A 80 2.19 -6.39 2.07
CA ILE A 80 2.86 -5.74 3.19
C ILE A 80 3.92 -6.70 3.69
N VAL A 81 5.18 -6.34 3.51
CA VAL A 81 6.27 -7.23 3.81
C VAL A 81 6.92 -6.87 5.13
N ASP A 82 7.43 -7.91 5.78
CA ASP A 82 8.02 -7.81 7.10
C ASP A 82 9.47 -7.34 7.04
#